data_e0399a45112d707d811a48042320bbef
#
_entry.id   e0399a45112d707d811a48042320bbef
#
_cell.length_a   1.000
_cell.length_b   1.000
_cell.length_c   1.000
_cell.angle_alpha   90.00
_cell.angle_beta   90.00
_cell.angle_gamma   90.00
#
_symmetry.space_group_name_H-M   'P 1'
#
loop_
_entity.id
_entity.type
_entity.pdbx_description
1 polymer ?
#
loop_
_entity_poly.entity_id
_entity_poly.type
_entity_poly.pdbx_seq_one_letter_code
_entity_poly.pdbx_strand_id
1 'polypeptide(L)'
;DSEIKDIRANGVKVVSSSVDIANARIEFENGCIANVTASRISQKIMRKMRLFQNEEYITIDFQNGVLEEYKICANPPESKGTEKVVELGGPEKRYVLYRKPQVSKQDALKEELTHFTNSITNAQKPETDGESAAKALALALEIQKIIGN
;
A
#
# COMPACT_ATOMS: atom_id res chain seq x y z
N ASP A 1 4.85 -12.23 7.63
CA ASP A 1 5.29 -11.22 8.60
C ASP A 1 6.81 -11.20 8.68
N SER A 2 7.41 -10.04 8.81
CA SER A 2 8.85 -9.83 9.01
C SER A 2 9.06 -8.75 10.05
N GLU A 3 10.04 -8.93 10.91
CA GLU A 3 10.41 -7.95 11.92
C GLU A 3 11.04 -6.71 11.26
N ILE A 4 10.94 -5.58 11.96
CA ILE A 4 11.50 -4.32 11.51
C ILE A 4 12.99 -4.30 11.88
N LYS A 5 13.84 -4.00 10.90
CA LYS A 5 15.30 -3.90 11.04
C LYS A 5 15.77 -2.47 11.31
N ASP A 6 15.24 -1.49 10.59
CA ASP A 6 15.61 -0.08 10.70
C ASP A 6 14.44 0.84 10.35
N ILE A 7 14.34 1.98 11.03
CA ILE A 7 13.37 3.02 10.76
C ILE A 7 14.09 4.37 10.67
N ARG A 8 13.91 5.05 9.55
CA ARG A 8 14.34 6.43 9.37
C ARG A 8 13.15 7.30 9.07
N ALA A 9 12.92 8.32 9.88
CA ALA A 9 11.77 9.18 9.74
C ALA A 9 12.13 10.65 9.94
N ASN A 10 11.42 11.51 9.25
CA ASN A 10 11.46 12.95 9.43
C ASN A 10 10.06 13.55 9.28
N GLY A 11 9.85 14.69 9.87
CA GLY A 11 8.59 15.41 9.80
C GLY A 11 8.80 16.92 9.81
N VAL A 12 7.84 17.63 9.24
CA VAL A 12 7.89 19.08 9.12
C VAL A 12 6.61 19.69 9.65
N LYS A 13 6.79 20.74 10.47
CA LYS A 13 5.72 21.65 10.93
C LYS A 13 5.61 22.77 9.90
N VAL A 14 4.46 22.93 9.26
CA VAL A 14 4.25 23.91 8.20
C VAL A 14 3.24 24.97 8.62
N VAL A 15 2.08 24.55 9.10
CA VAL A 15 0.97 25.45 9.48
C VAL A 15 0.56 25.31 10.93
N SER A 16 0.99 24.25 11.62
CA SER A 16 0.63 24.00 13.02
C SER A 16 1.85 23.84 13.93
N SER A 17 1.62 23.80 15.23
CA SER A 17 2.67 23.53 16.24
C SER A 17 3.13 22.06 16.25
N SER A 18 2.40 21.16 15.62
CA SER A 18 2.73 19.74 15.48
C SER A 18 3.16 19.39 14.05
N VAL A 19 3.64 18.17 13.83
CA VAL A 19 4.07 17.71 12.51
C VAL A 19 2.88 17.65 11.54
N ASP A 20 3.00 18.33 10.40
CA ASP A 20 1.97 18.40 9.36
C ASP A 20 2.24 17.44 8.21
N ILE A 21 3.52 17.15 7.94
CA ILE A 21 3.97 16.16 6.95
C ILE A 21 5.00 15.26 7.61
N ALA A 22 4.85 13.96 7.44
CA ALA A 22 5.79 12.95 7.90
C ALA A 22 6.17 12.01 6.77
N ASN A 23 7.45 11.63 6.72
CA ASN A 23 7.98 10.61 5.83
C ASN A 23 8.75 9.60 6.66
N ALA A 24 8.53 8.33 6.40
CA ALA A 24 9.26 7.24 7.02
C ALA A 24 9.74 6.22 5.97
N ARG A 25 10.97 5.76 6.13
CA ARG A 25 11.53 4.61 5.44
C ARG A 25 11.74 3.51 6.46
N ILE A 26 11.12 2.36 6.23
CA ILE A 26 11.14 1.19 7.09
C ILE A 26 11.82 0.06 6.32
N GLU A 27 12.86 -0.51 6.89
CA GLU A 27 13.54 -1.70 6.38
C GLU A 27 13.16 -2.91 7.25
N PHE A 28 12.80 -4.01 6.60
CA PHE A 28 12.44 -5.26 7.26
C PHE A 28 13.56 -6.28 7.16
N GLU A 29 13.61 -7.23 8.09
CA GLU A 29 14.64 -8.29 8.12
C GLU A 29 14.66 -9.15 6.85
N ASN A 30 13.52 -9.33 6.18
CA ASN A 30 13.42 -10.04 4.91
C ASN A 30 13.88 -9.22 3.68
N GLY A 31 14.43 -8.01 3.89
CA GLY A 31 14.89 -7.10 2.84
C GLY A 31 13.80 -6.27 2.17
N CYS A 32 12.54 -6.40 2.58
CA CYS A 32 11.46 -5.51 2.12
C CYS A 32 11.69 -4.10 2.63
N ILE A 33 11.35 -3.10 1.82
CA ILE A 33 11.44 -1.69 2.16
C ILE A 33 10.09 -1.03 1.95
N ALA A 34 9.59 -0.34 2.97
CA ALA A 34 8.41 0.49 2.87
C ALA A 34 8.78 1.98 2.99
N ASN A 35 8.28 2.80 2.08
CA ASN A 35 8.33 4.25 2.19
C ASN A 35 6.91 4.75 2.43
N VAL A 36 6.70 5.41 3.55
CA VAL A 36 5.40 5.90 4.00
C VAL A 36 5.43 7.41 4.06
N THR A 37 4.41 8.05 3.50
CA THR A 37 4.20 9.50 3.61
C THR A 37 2.80 9.76 4.14
N ALA A 38 2.70 10.59 5.16
CA ALA A 38 1.45 11.08 5.71
C ALA A 38 1.46 12.61 5.70
N SER A 39 0.38 13.23 5.24
CA SER A 39 0.22 14.69 5.22
C SER A 39 -1.22 15.06 5.51
N ARG A 40 -1.40 16.04 6.40
CA ARG A 40 -2.72 16.62 6.69
C ARG A 40 -2.97 17.96 6.01
N ILE A 41 -1.95 18.48 5.32
CA ILE A 41 -2.02 19.80 4.66
C ILE A 41 -2.03 19.69 3.12
N SER A 42 -2.00 18.49 2.57
CA SER A 42 -2.07 18.28 1.13
C SER A 42 -3.44 18.70 0.58
N GLN A 43 -3.45 19.49 -0.49
CA GLN A 43 -4.69 19.96 -1.13
C GLN A 43 -5.53 18.81 -1.71
N LYS A 44 -4.90 17.73 -2.14
CA LYS A 44 -5.58 16.55 -2.68
C LYS A 44 -5.66 15.45 -1.63
N ILE A 45 -6.86 14.96 -1.38
CA ILE A 45 -7.06 13.76 -0.60
C ILE A 45 -6.49 12.59 -1.41
N MET A 46 -5.53 11.87 -0.83
CA MET A 46 -4.86 10.76 -1.49
C MET A 46 -4.66 9.62 -0.49
N ARG A 47 -5.06 8.42 -0.88
CA ARG A 47 -4.78 7.18 -0.14
C ARG A 47 -4.35 6.13 -1.17
N LYS A 48 -3.04 6.04 -1.39
CA LYS A 48 -2.44 5.18 -2.42
C LYS A 48 -1.39 4.27 -1.84
N MET A 49 -1.32 3.06 -2.37
CA MET A 49 -0.24 2.12 -2.13
C MET A 49 0.37 1.70 -3.47
N ARG A 50 1.69 1.53 -3.49
CA ARG A 50 2.44 1.00 -4.62
C ARG A 50 3.29 -0.15 -4.14
N LEU A 51 3.17 -1.28 -4.81
CA LEU A 51 3.92 -2.49 -4.52
C LEU A 51 4.85 -2.78 -5.70
N PHE A 52 6.12 -2.92 -5.41
CA PHE A 52 7.15 -3.29 -6.38
C PHE A 52 7.71 -4.64 -5.98
N GLN A 53 7.62 -5.58 -6.87
CA GLN A 53 8.23 -6.90 -6.72
C GLN A 53 8.90 -7.30 -8.04
N ASN A 54 9.57 -8.45 -8.06
CA ASN A 54 10.24 -8.88 -9.27
C ASN A 54 9.25 -9.01 -10.43
N GLU A 55 9.54 -8.32 -11.53
CA GLU A 55 8.73 -8.30 -12.76
C GLU A 55 7.27 -7.83 -12.62
N GLU A 56 6.89 -7.27 -11.47
CA GLU A 56 5.52 -6.82 -11.23
C GLU A 56 5.48 -5.52 -10.45
N TYR A 57 4.55 -4.65 -10.85
CA TYR A 57 4.24 -3.39 -10.19
C TYR A 57 2.73 -3.25 -10.04
N ILE A 58 2.27 -3.00 -8.82
CA ILE A 58 0.85 -2.85 -8.49
C ILE A 58 0.62 -1.46 -7.89
N THR A 59 -0.39 -0.77 -8.39
CA THR A 59 -0.88 0.49 -7.81
C THR A 59 -2.30 0.31 -7.29
N ILE A 60 -2.54 0.67 -6.04
CA ILE A 60 -3.85 0.68 -5.41
C ILE A 60 -4.19 2.12 -5.02
N ASP A 61 -5.27 2.65 -5.57
CA ASP A 61 -5.85 3.93 -5.17
C ASP A 61 -7.13 3.67 -4.38
N PHE A 62 -7.00 3.66 -3.06
CA PHE A 62 -8.13 3.41 -2.15
C PHE A 62 -9.17 4.53 -2.16
N GLN A 63 -8.76 5.76 -2.52
CA GLN A 63 -9.67 6.91 -2.59
C GLN A 63 -10.64 6.78 -3.76
N ASN A 64 -10.14 6.31 -4.91
CA ASN A 64 -10.90 6.22 -6.14
C ASN A 64 -11.38 4.79 -6.45
N GLY A 65 -10.96 3.80 -5.68
CA GLY A 65 -11.27 2.39 -5.91
C GLY A 65 -10.65 1.89 -7.23
N VAL A 66 -9.37 2.21 -7.47
CA VAL A 66 -8.65 1.80 -8.70
C VAL A 66 -7.51 0.87 -8.34
N LEU A 67 -7.45 -0.26 -9.04
CA LEU A 67 -6.35 -1.21 -9.03
C LEU A 67 -5.73 -1.26 -10.42
N GLU A 68 -4.41 -1.11 -10.50
CA GLU A 68 -3.63 -1.23 -11.74
C GLU A 68 -2.45 -2.16 -11.51
N GLU A 69 -2.27 -3.11 -12.43
CA GLU A 69 -1.22 -4.11 -12.41
C GLU A 69 -0.39 -4.00 -13.68
N TYR A 70 0.93 -4.03 -13.52
CA TYR A 70 1.91 -4.02 -14.60
C TYR A 70 2.84 -5.21 -14.42
N LYS A 71 2.83 -6.14 -15.38
CA LYS A 71 3.67 -7.34 -15.32
C LYS A 71 4.62 -7.38 -16.50
N ILE A 72 5.91 -7.62 -16.24
CA ILE A 72 6.92 -7.80 -17.27
C ILE A 72 6.91 -9.26 -17.73
N CYS A 73 6.88 -9.47 -19.05
CA CYS A 73 6.88 -10.78 -19.68
C CYS A 73 8.01 -10.86 -20.70
N ALA A 74 8.71 -12.01 -20.75
CA ALA A 74 9.77 -12.27 -21.76
C ALA A 74 9.19 -12.47 -23.16
N ASN A 75 7.97 -13.03 -23.26
CA ASN A 75 7.24 -13.23 -24.51
C ASN A 75 5.94 -12.43 -24.50
N PRO A 76 5.39 -12.06 -25.69
CA PRO A 76 4.13 -11.35 -25.76
C PRO A 76 3.02 -12.18 -25.10
N PRO A 77 2.42 -11.66 -23.99
CA PRO A 77 1.34 -12.37 -23.33
C PRO A 77 0.05 -12.26 -24.13
N GLU A 78 -0.82 -13.25 -23.97
CA GLU A 78 -2.20 -13.12 -24.43
C GLU A 78 -2.90 -12.03 -23.61
N SER A 79 -3.54 -11.09 -24.30
CA SER A 79 -4.35 -10.04 -23.66
C SER A 79 -5.84 -10.32 -23.82
N LYS A 80 -6.62 -10.05 -22.76
CA LYS A 80 -8.07 -10.27 -22.74
C LYS A 80 -8.80 -8.98 -22.36
N GLY A 81 -9.87 -8.68 -23.07
CA GLY A 81 -10.73 -7.56 -22.74
C GLY A 81 -10.03 -6.20 -22.80
N THR A 82 -9.92 -5.51 -21.65
CA THR A 82 -9.31 -4.18 -21.52
C THR A 82 -7.81 -4.19 -21.21
N GLU A 83 -7.19 -5.38 -21.20
CA GLU A 83 -5.75 -5.51 -20.99
C GLU A 83 -4.97 -4.92 -22.16
N LYS A 84 -3.81 -4.36 -21.88
CA LYS A 84 -2.91 -3.78 -22.89
C LYS A 84 -1.55 -4.42 -22.81
N VAL A 85 -0.97 -4.72 -23.96
CA VAL A 85 0.40 -5.22 -24.07
C VAL A 85 1.23 -4.15 -24.76
N VAL A 86 2.34 -3.77 -24.13
CA VAL A 86 3.29 -2.80 -24.68
C VAL A 86 4.64 -3.47 -24.79
N GLU A 87 5.25 -3.44 -25.98
CA GLU A 87 6.63 -3.89 -26.18
C GLU A 87 7.59 -2.83 -25.63
N LEU A 88 8.52 -3.25 -24.76
CA LEU A 88 9.60 -2.40 -24.30
C LEU A 88 10.74 -2.45 -25.30
N GLY A 89 11.25 -1.29 -25.71
CA GLY A 89 12.45 -1.19 -26.54
C GLY A 89 13.69 -1.67 -25.78
N GLY A 90 14.69 -2.15 -26.51
CA GLY A 90 15.97 -2.58 -25.95
C GLY A 90 16.54 -3.80 -26.68
N PRO A 91 17.77 -4.24 -26.32
CA PRO A 91 18.40 -5.39 -26.95
C PRO A 91 17.66 -6.71 -26.68
N GLU A 92 17.01 -6.82 -25.53
CA GLU A 92 16.12 -7.93 -25.19
C GLU A 92 14.67 -7.46 -25.30
N LYS A 93 13.89 -8.09 -26.17
CA LYS A 93 12.47 -7.81 -26.28
C LYS A 93 11.77 -8.24 -25.01
N ARG A 94 11.10 -7.31 -24.36
CA ARG A 94 10.26 -7.55 -23.19
C ARG A 94 8.91 -6.88 -23.41
N TYR A 95 7.90 -7.38 -22.74
CA TYR A 95 6.53 -6.90 -22.86
C TYR A 95 5.99 -6.52 -21.49
N VAL A 96 5.22 -5.44 -21.41
CA VAL A 96 4.45 -5.08 -20.23
C VAL A 96 3.00 -5.41 -20.48
N LEU A 97 2.46 -6.29 -19.65
CA LEU A 97 1.03 -6.53 -19.59
C LEU A 97 0.43 -5.59 -18.55
N TYR A 98 -0.40 -4.66 -19.00
CA TYR A 98 -1.18 -3.77 -18.15
C TYR A 98 -2.58 -4.31 -17.97
N ARG A 99 -3.02 -4.35 -16.71
CA ARG A 99 -4.37 -4.75 -16.31
C ARG A 99 -4.97 -3.68 -15.41
N LYS A 100 -6.26 -3.46 -15.59
CA LYS A 100 -7.06 -2.62 -14.70
C LYS A 100 -8.34 -3.36 -14.31
N PRO A 101 -8.24 -4.25 -13.30
CA PRO A 101 -9.39 -5.00 -12.82
C PRO A 101 -10.50 -4.06 -12.35
N GLN A 102 -11.74 -4.45 -12.58
CA GLN A 102 -12.87 -3.73 -12.02
C GLN A 102 -12.95 -4.00 -10.53
N VAL A 103 -12.89 -2.94 -9.74
CA VAL A 103 -13.08 -2.99 -8.29
C VAL A 103 -14.50 -2.53 -7.99
N SER A 104 -15.27 -3.36 -7.29
CA SER A 104 -16.61 -2.97 -6.82
C SER A 104 -16.48 -1.86 -5.78
N LYS A 105 -17.26 -0.80 -5.92
CA LYS A 105 -17.39 0.20 -4.87
C LYS A 105 -18.17 -0.41 -3.71
N GLN A 106 -17.49 -0.61 -2.60
CA GLN A 106 -18.08 -1.08 -1.35
C GLN A 106 -17.96 0.01 -0.29
N ASP A 107 -18.90 0.03 0.64
CA ASP A 107 -18.81 0.85 1.84
C ASP A 107 -17.83 0.17 2.81
N ALA A 108 -16.63 0.73 2.96
CA ALA A 108 -15.56 0.16 3.77
C ALA A 108 -15.98 -0.07 5.23
N LEU A 109 -16.76 0.84 5.83
CA LEU A 109 -17.24 0.70 7.20
C LEU A 109 -18.25 -0.45 7.31
N LYS A 110 -19.15 -0.57 6.34
CA LYS A 110 -20.11 -1.67 6.29
C LYS A 110 -19.40 -3.02 6.15
N GLU A 111 -18.39 -3.11 5.28
CA GLU A 111 -17.60 -4.33 5.09
C GLU A 111 -16.84 -4.69 6.38
N GLU A 112 -16.20 -3.73 7.04
CA GLU A 112 -15.52 -3.94 8.32
C GLU A 112 -16.46 -4.49 9.39
N LEU A 113 -17.63 -3.87 9.59
CA LEU A 113 -18.62 -4.32 10.57
C LEU A 113 -19.20 -5.70 10.21
N THR A 114 -19.43 -5.94 8.91
CA THR A 114 -19.93 -7.24 8.43
C THR A 114 -18.89 -8.33 8.66
N HIS A 115 -17.63 -8.07 8.33
CA HIS A 115 -16.54 -9.00 8.56
C HIS A 115 -16.37 -9.32 10.06
N PHE A 116 -16.40 -8.29 10.91
CA PHE A 116 -16.30 -8.46 12.36
C PHE A 116 -17.45 -9.30 12.93
N THR A 117 -18.70 -8.98 12.57
CA THR A 117 -19.87 -9.75 13.03
C THR A 117 -19.86 -11.19 12.53
N ASN A 118 -19.45 -11.43 11.28
CA ASN A 118 -19.30 -12.78 10.74
C ASN A 118 -18.20 -13.56 11.45
N SER A 119 -17.10 -12.92 11.83
CA SER A 119 -16.02 -13.57 12.60
C SER A 119 -16.52 -14.05 13.96
N ILE A 120 -17.35 -13.25 14.65
CA ILE A 120 -17.98 -13.65 15.92
C ILE A 120 -18.95 -14.82 15.70
N THR A 121 -19.84 -14.70 14.71
CA THR A 121 -20.89 -15.72 14.45
C THR A 121 -20.29 -17.08 14.08
N ASN A 122 -19.18 -17.06 13.31
CA ASN A 122 -18.51 -18.26 12.84
C ASN A 122 -17.37 -18.74 13.77
N ALA A 123 -17.16 -18.08 14.91
CA ALA A 123 -16.04 -18.33 15.84
C ALA A 123 -14.67 -18.32 15.12
N GLN A 124 -14.47 -17.40 14.19
CA GLN A 124 -13.25 -17.22 13.43
C GLN A 124 -12.47 -16.00 13.90
N LYS A 125 -11.14 -16.05 13.81
CA LYS A 125 -10.29 -14.89 14.08
C LYS A 125 -10.49 -13.84 12.96
N PRO A 126 -10.77 -12.56 13.30
CA PRO A 126 -10.85 -11.51 12.29
C PRO A 126 -9.48 -11.33 11.57
N GLU A 127 -9.51 -10.98 10.28
CA GLU A 127 -8.28 -10.68 9.52
C GLU A 127 -7.54 -9.47 10.08
N THR A 128 -8.28 -8.44 10.49
CA THR A 128 -7.76 -7.26 11.17
C THR A 128 -8.01 -7.39 12.66
N ASP A 129 -7.19 -8.14 13.35
CA ASP A 129 -7.32 -8.35 14.79
C ASP A 129 -6.60 -7.27 15.62
N GLY A 130 -6.87 -7.31 16.94
CA GLY A 130 -6.26 -6.36 17.87
C GLY A 130 -4.73 -6.46 17.95
N GLU A 131 -4.15 -7.63 17.71
CA GLU A 131 -2.69 -7.82 17.69
C GLU A 131 -2.06 -7.10 16.50
N SER A 132 -2.62 -7.26 15.31
CA SER A 132 -2.18 -6.58 14.10
C SER A 132 -2.34 -5.06 14.21
N ALA A 133 -3.46 -4.61 14.79
CA ALA A 133 -3.69 -3.20 15.05
C ALA A 133 -2.69 -2.62 16.06
N ALA A 134 -2.37 -3.37 17.13
CA ALA A 134 -1.38 -2.95 18.12
C ALA A 134 0.03 -2.83 17.52
N LYS A 135 0.45 -3.75 16.65
CA LYS A 135 1.73 -3.69 15.92
C LYS A 135 1.79 -2.44 15.03
N ALA A 136 0.73 -2.15 14.27
CA ALA A 136 0.66 -0.97 13.43
C ALA A 136 0.73 0.34 14.23
N LEU A 137 0.02 0.40 15.36
CA LEU A 137 0.06 1.56 16.26
C LEU A 137 1.45 1.73 16.90
N ALA A 138 2.08 0.65 17.37
CA ALA A 138 3.42 0.69 17.94
C ALA A 138 4.43 1.26 16.94
N LEU A 139 4.39 0.83 15.68
CA LEU A 139 5.22 1.36 14.61
C LEU A 139 4.96 2.86 14.38
N ALA A 140 3.71 3.28 14.35
CA ALA A 140 3.37 4.69 14.16
C ALA A 140 3.90 5.57 15.31
N LEU A 141 3.80 5.09 16.56
CA LEU A 141 4.34 5.79 17.74
C LEU A 141 5.87 5.85 17.72
N GLU A 142 6.53 4.80 17.25
CA GLU A 142 7.98 4.78 17.10
C GLU A 142 8.45 5.79 16.04
N ILE A 143 7.79 5.83 14.88
CA ILE A 143 8.03 6.84 13.85
C ILE A 143 7.85 8.25 14.43
N GLN A 144 6.79 8.48 15.16
CA GLN A 144 6.51 9.76 15.80
C GLN A 144 7.61 10.16 16.80
N LYS A 145 8.11 9.21 17.60
CA LYS A 145 9.23 9.41 18.52
C LYS A 145 10.53 9.77 17.80
N ILE A 146 10.85 9.12 16.67
CA ILE A 146 12.02 9.43 15.84
C ILE A 146 11.94 10.85 15.27
N ILE A 147 10.76 11.28 14.85
CA ILE A 147 10.53 12.65 14.33
C ILE A 147 10.73 13.71 15.42
N GLY A 148 10.60 13.37 16.70
CA GLY A 148 10.87 14.30 17.80
C GLY A 148 9.68 15.20 18.14
N ASN A 149 8.54 14.64 18.26
CA ASN A 149 7.36 15.32 18.82
C ASN A 149 7.38 15.29 20.34
#